data_228809589d64fce31acf65394024b98b
#
_entry.id   228809589d64fce31acf65394024b98b
#
_cell.length_a   1.000
_cell.length_b   1.000
_cell.length_c   1.000
_cell.angle_alpha   90.00
_cell.angle_beta   90.00
_cell.angle_gamma   90.00
#
_symmetry.space_group_name_H-M   'P 1'
#
loop_
_entity.id
_entity.type
_entity.pdbx_description
1 polymer ?
#
loop_
_entity_poly.entity_id
_entity_poly.type
_entity_poly.pdbx_seq_one_letter_code
_entity_poly.pdbx_strand_id
1 'polypeptide(L)'
;GRSTVAALLSAGVTRDPPEPVAPESPDTPSSAASSLTDGLTFADNGVPAQTTAPTSSKGYTVVNGVYLKNSSGTELDADALSDGSFAAQLTDDGPQVLIVHSHGSEAYTMPAGQEYTPTGSFRTDNDACNVVRVGDEIAAALSERGISVLHDRTLHDVPDYNDAYPHSLASVEDYMEKYPSLVFVLDVHRDAVSDADGNQYKLVSAEEPHAAQMSFIMGNAYDGWQE
;
A
#
# COMPACT_ATOMS: atom_id res chain seq x y z
N GLY A 1 1.33 26.05 0.57
CA GLY A 1 0.71 24.82 0.94
C GLY A 1 0.62 23.92 -0.28
N ARG A 2 1.34 22.82 -0.27
CA ARG A 2 1.20 21.79 -1.31
C ARG A 2 0.50 20.62 -0.66
N SER A 3 -0.71 20.33 -1.14
CA SER A 3 -1.44 19.13 -0.75
C SER A 3 -0.63 17.91 -1.20
N THR A 4 -0.08 17.16 -0.24
CA THR A 4 0.86 16.06 -0.51
C THR A 4 0.16 14.71 -0.42
N VAL A 5 -1.11 14.63 -0.82
CA VAL A 5 -1.82 13.36 -0.86
C VAL A 5 -2.47 13.21 -2.24
N ALA A 6 -1.69 12.80 -3.21
CA ALA A 6 -2.20 12.43 -4.52
C ALA A 6 -1.79 11.00 -4.89
N ALA A 7 -2.78 10.17 -4.84
CA ALA A 7 -3.04 8.96 -5.61
C ALA A 7 -1.88 8.30 -6.35
N LEU A 8 -1.45 7.16 -5.85
CA LEU A 8 -0.70 6.13 -6.59
C LEU A 8 -1.57 5.41 -7.64
N LEU A 9 -2.49 6.11 -8.31
CA LEU A 9 -3.36 5.51 -9.32
C LEU A 9 -2.82 5.64 -10.75
N SER A 10 -1.68 6.33 -10.93
CA SER A 10 -1.05 6.44 -12.24
C SER A 10 0.41 6.88 -12.11
N ALA A 11 1.28 6.02 -11.59
CA ALA A 11 2.71 6.26 -11.67
C ALA A 11 3.19 5.92 -13.09
N GLY A 12 2.88 6.79 -14.03
CA GLY A 12 3.57 6.83 -15.31
C GLY A 12 4.95 7.42 -15.10
N VAL A 13 5.98 6.60 -15.02
CA VAL A 13 7.37 7.04 -15.18
C VAL A 13 7.50 7.46 -16.63
N THR A 14 7.43 8.74 -16.94
CA THR A 14 7.71 9.25 -18.28
C THR A 14 9.22 9.32 -18.47
N ARG A 15 9.79 8.25 -18.98
CA ARG A 15 10.94 8.36 -19.88
C ARG A 15 10.39 8.74 -21.26
N ASP A 16 11.18 9.46 -22.08
CA ASP A 16 10.83 9.95 -23.42
C ASP A 16 9.82 9.07 -24.17
N PRO A 17 8.82 9.68 -24.86
CA PRO A 17 7.72 8.95 -25.43
C PRO A 17 8.23 7.92 -26.45
N PRO A 18 7.89 6.64 -26.32
CA PRO A 18 8.07 5.68 -27.39
C PRO A 18 7.14 6.05 -28.55
N GLU A 19 7.60 5.82 -29.77
CA GLU A 19 6.81 5.99 -30.99
C GLU A 19 5.45 5.26 -30.89
N PRO A 20 4.40 5.77 -31.56
CA PRO A 20 3.05 5.24 -31.44
C PRO A 20 2.98 3.80 -31.97
N VAL A 21 2.78 2.86 -31.08
CA VAL A 21 2.43 1.48 -31.40
C VAL A 21 0.92 1.41 -31.61
N ALA A 22 0.50 0.79 -32.70
CA ALA A 22 -0.91 0.59 -33.06
C ALA A 22 -1.67 -0.18 -31.96
N PRO A 23 -3.00 0.05 -31.80
CA PRO A 23 -3.77 -0.60 -30.77
C PRO A 23 -3.85 -2.11 -30.99
N GLU A 24 -3.28 -2.88 -30.07
CA GLU A 24 -3.50 -4.32 -30.02
C GLU A 24 -4.85 -4.63 -29.36
N SER A 25 -5.54 -5.62 -29.93
CA SER A 25 -6.86 -6.09 -29.50
C SER A 25 -6.88 -6.62 -28.06
N PRO A 26 -8.00 -6.46 -27.33
CA PRO A 26 -8.09 -6.86 -25.93
C PRO A 26 -8.45 -8.34 -25.78
N ASP A 27 -7.50 -9.25 -26.01
CA ASP A 27 -7.69 -10.67 -25.67
C ASP A 27 -6.35 -11.40 -25.54
N THR A 28 -5.56 -11.04 -24.53
CA THR A 28 -4.54 -11.96 -24.02
C THR A 28 -4.25 -11.59 -22.56
N PRO A 29 -4.45 -12.49 -21.58
CA PRO A 29 -4.01 -12.24 -20.22
C PRO A 29 -2.48 -12.10 -20.23
N SER A 30 -2.00 -10.99 -19.69
CA SER A 30 -0.59 -10.65 -19.63
C SER A 30 0.19 -11.75 -18.89
N SER A 31 1.07 -12.45 -19.59
CA SER A 31 1.98 -13.46 -19.04
C SER A 31 3.08 -12.86 -18.12
N ALA A 32 3.01 -11.57 -17.82
CA ALA A 32 3.99 -10.89 -16.97
C ALA A 32 3.79 -11.16 -15.48
N ALA A 33 2.57 -11.51 -15.04
CA ALA A 33 2.31 -11.86 -13.64
C ALA A 33 2.95 -13.20 -13.23
N SER A 34 3.09 -14.13 -14.16
CA SER A 34 3.67 -15.46 -13.90
C SER A 34 5.16 -15.44 -13.52
N SER A 35 5.90 -14.39 -13.87
CA SER A 35 7.33 -14.33 -13.61
C SER A 35 7.71 -13.81 -12.22
N LEU A 36 6.80 -13.10 -11.54
CA LEU A 36 7.09 -12.53 -10.22
C LEU A 36 7.01 -13.57 -9.09
N THR A 37 6.28 -14.67 -9.31
CA THR A 37 6.09 -15.75 -8.34
C THR A 37 6.91 -17.00 -8.67
N ASP A 38 7.62 -17.03 -9.80
CA ASP A 38 8.44 -18.15 -10.21
C ASP A 38 9.57 -18.40 -9.19
N GLY A 39 9.55 -19.57 -8.59
CA GLY A 39 10.56 -19.99 -7.59
C GLY A 39 10.20 -19.65 -6.14
N LEU A 40 9.08 -18.98 -5.88
CA LEU A 40 8.59 -18.77 -4.53
C LEU A 40 7.87 -20.03 -4.01
N THR A 41 8.10 -20.36 -2.74
CA THR A 41 7.36 -21.40 -2.04
C THR A 41 6.40 -20.75 -1.07
N PHE A 42 5.11 -21.13 -1.15
CA PHE A 42 4.06 -20.59 -0.30
C PHE A 42 3.69 -21.63 0.75
N ALA A 43 3.93 -21.32 2.02
CA ALA A 43 3.53 -22.17 3.14
C ALA A 43 2.10 -21.82 3.56
N ASP A 44 1.27 -22.85 3.80
CA ASP A 44 -0.07 -22.65 4.33
C ASP A 44 0.00 -22.28 5.82
N ASN A 45 -0.65 -21.19 6.19
CA ASN A 45 -0.76 -20.75 7.58
C ASN A 45 -2.06 -21.21 8.26
N GLY A 46 -2.86 -22.04 7.60
CA GLY A 46 -4.11 -22.59 8.12
C GLY A 46 -5.29 -21.60 8.15
N VAL A 47 -5.09 -20.35 7.75
CA VAL A 47 -6.18 -19.36 7.69
C VAL A 47 -7.00 -19.59 6.41
N PRO A 48 -8.33 -19.76 6.48
CA PRO A 48 -9.16 -19.96 5.31
C PRO A 48 -9.09 -18.76 4.35
N ALA A 49 -9.08 -19.04 3.05
CA ALA A 49 -9.09 -18.01 2.02
C ALA A 49 -10.54 -17.64 1.63
N GLN A 50 -10.77 -16.34 1.42
CA GLN A 50 -11.98 -15.82 0.80
C GLN A 50 -11.60 -14.91 -0.38
N THR A 51 -12.34 -15.05 -1.47
CA THR A 51 -12.18 -14.15 -2.62
C THR A 51 -12.93 -12.84 -2.35
N THR A 52 -12.25 -11.73 -2.52
CA THR A 52 -12.77 -10.39 -2.22
C THR A 52 -12.99 -9.48 -3.40
N ALA A 53 -12.80 -9.97 -4.62
CA ALA A 53 -13.14 -9.16 -5.78
C ALA A 53 -14.58 -8.65 -5.65
N PRO A 54 -14.85 -7.35 -5.76
CA PRO A 54 -16.20 -6.85 -5.76
C PRO A 54 -16.99 -7.54 -6.87
N THR A 55 -18.04 -8.25 -6.50
CA THR A 55 -18.90 -8.95 -7.48
C THR A 55 -19.87 -8.00 -8.19
N SER A 56 -19.90 -6.73 -7.77
CA SER A 56 -20.70 -5.68 -8.41
C SER A 56 -20.08 -4.31 -8.15
N SER A 57 -20.34 -3.35 -9.03
CA SER A 57 -19.95 -1.95 -8.86
C SER A 57 -20.87 -1.17 -7.90
N LYS A 58 -21.86 -1.81 -7.28
CA LYS A 58 -22.82 -1.13 -6.40
C LYS A 58 -22.11 -0.48 -5.21
N GLY A 59 -22.20 0.85 -5.11
CA GLY A 59 -21.58 1.64 -4.04
C GLY A 59 -20.12 1.98 -4.30
N TYR A 60 -19.62 1.71 -5.51
CA TYR A 60 -18.29 2.08 -5.97
C TYR A 60 -18.37 2.90 -7.26
N THR A 61 -17.46 3.84 -7.41
CA THR A 61 -17.10 4.40 -8.72
C THR A 61 -15.99 3.53 -9.29
N VAL A 62 -16.14 3.04 -10.52
CA VAL A 62 -15.15 2.16 -11.16
C VAL A 62 -14.48 2.91 -12.29
N VAL A 63 -13.17 3.04 -12.22
CA VAL A 63 -12.33 3.71 -13.22
C VAL A 63 -11.16 2.81 -13.56
N ASN A 64 -10.99 2.46 -14.83
CA ASN A 64 -9.88 1.63 -15.33
C ASN A 64 -9.66 0.35 -14.50
N GLY A 65 -10.74 -0.31 -14.06
CA GLY A 65 -10.68 -1.52 -13.22
C GLY A 65 -10.42 -1.28 -11.73
N VAL A 66 -10.22 -0.04 -11.31
CA VAL A 66 -10.07 0.33 -9.90
C VAL A 66 -11.43 0.65 -9.29
N TYR A 67 -11.73 0.04 -8.16
CA TYR A 67 -12.96 0.26 -7.40
C TYR A 67 -12.72 1.32 -6.33
N LEU A 68 -13.35 2.49 -6.50
CA LEU A 68 -13.27 3.63 -5.58
C LEU A 68 -14.49 3.66 -4.68
N LYS A 69 -14.29 3.52 -3.38
CA LYS A 69 -15.33 3.77 -2.38
C LYS A 69 -15.15 5.17 -1.81
N ASN A 70 -16.00 6.10 -2.21
CA ASN A 70 -15.96 7.45 -1.70
C ASN A 70 -16.89 7.60 -0.48
N SER A 71 -16.30 7.89 0.66
CA SER A 71 -17.02 8.19 1.91
C SER A 71 -16.68 9.59 2.46
N SER A 72 -15.95 10.41 1.69
CA SER A 72 -15.47 11.72 2.13
C SER A 72 -16.57 12.81 2.11
N GLY A 73 -17.67 12.57 1.39
CA GLY A 73 -18.68 13.61 1.12
C GLY A 73 -18.28 14.60 0.02
N THR A 74 -17.05 14.52 -0.49
CA THR A 74 -16.58 15.33 -1.62
C THR A 74 -16.95 14.62 -2.93
N GLU A 75 -17.43 15.35 -3.92
CA GLU A 75 -17.68 14.80 -5.25
C GLU A 75 -16.35 14.48 -5.93
N LEU A 76 -16.22 13.25 -6.45
CA LEU A 76 -15.04 12.82 -7.19
C LEU A 76 -15.34 12.83 -8.68
N ASP A 77 -14.54 13.55 -9.46
CA ASP A 77 -14.50 13.44 -10.91
C ASP A 77 -13.59 12.26 -11.30
N ALA A 78 -14.22 11.13 -11.64
CA ALA A 78 -13.50 9.91 -11.97
C ALA A 78 -12.66 10.02 -13.24
N ASP A 79 -13.11 10.82 -14.22
CA ASP A 79 -12.38 11.06 -15.46
C ASP A 79 -11.12 11.87 -15.18
N ALA A 80 -11.22 12.94 -14.37
CA ALA A 80 -10.06 13.74 -13.96
C ALA A 80 -9.06 12.91 -13.12
N LEU A 81 -9.53 11.98 -12.28
CA LEU A 81 -8.63 11.10 -11.52
C LEU A 81 -7.83 10.13 -12.41
N SER A 82 -8.30 9.86 -13.63
CA SER A 82 -7.71 8.89 -14.55
C SER A 82 -6.98 9.51 -15.74
N ASP A 83 -7.05 10.84 -15.93
CA ASP A 83 -6.45 11.54 -17.07
C ASP A 83 -4.94 11.84 -16.90
N GLY A 84 -4.37 11.50 -15.75
CA GLY A 84 -2.96 11.74 -15.43
C GLY A 84 -2.64 13.18 -14.98
N SER A 85 -3.63 14.07 -14.88
CA SER A 85 -3.40 15.48 -14.46
C SER A 85 -2.88 15.59 -13.04
N PHE A 86 -3.15 14.59 -12.18
CA PHE A 86 -2.63 14.48 -10.83
C PHE A 86 -1.34 13.67 -10.72
N ALA A 87 -0.75 13.23 -11.83
CA ALA A 87 0.48 12.46 -11.80
C ALA A 87 1.60 13.27 -11.15
N ALA A 88 2.19 12.71 -10.08
CA ALA A 88 3.34 13.33 -9.44
C ALA A 88 4.55 13.25 -10.35
N GLN A 89 5.34 14.33 -10.39
CA GLN A 89 6.62 14.33 -11.08
C GLN A 89 7.70 13.88 -10.09
N LEU A 90 8.26 12.72 -10.33
CA LEU A 90 9.42 12.25 -9.58
C LEU A 90 10.68 12.89 -10.17
N THR A 91 11.62 13.26 -9.30
CA THR A 91 12.89 13.89 -9.66
C THR A 91 14.05 13.08 -9.11
N ASP A 92 15.27 13.40 -9.55
CA ASP A 92 16.48 12.78 -9.01
C ASP A 92 17.11 13.61 -7.86
N ASP A 93 16.38 14.62 -7.34
CA ASP A 93 16.90 15.59 -6.37
C ASP A 93 17.00 15.04 -4.92
N GLY A 94 16.67 13.77 -4.71
CA GLY A 94 16.69 13.12 -3.41
C GLY A 94 15.60 12.06 -3.25
N PRO A 95 15.32 11.62 -2.01
CA PRO A 95 14.27 10.65 -1.78
C PRO A 95 12.90 11.21 -2.16
N GLN A 96 12.11 10.39 -2.85
CA GLN A 96 10.80 10.76 -3.39
C GLN A 96 9.65 10.11 -2.60
N VAL A 97 9.94 8.98 -1.95
CA VAL A 97 8.96 8.20 -1.19
C VAL A 97 9.48 7.99 0.21
N LEU A 98 8.64 8.21 1.20
CA LEU A 98 8.86 7.82 2.58
C LEU A 98 7.88 6.69 2.92
N ILE A 99 8.40 5.58 3.43
CA ILE A 99 7.60 4.50 4.02
C ILE A 99 7.71 4.62 5.53
N VAL A 100 6.57 4.60 6.21
CA VAL A 100 6.44 4.60 7.66
C VAL A 100 5.45 3.51 8.09
N HIS A 101 5.38 3.24 9.39
CA HIS A 101 4.46 2.28 9.99
C HIS A 101 3.95 2.85 11.31
N SER A 102 2.79 3.53 11.30
CA SER A 102 2.17 3.99 12.57
C SER A 102 2.01 2.83 13.54
N HIS A 103 1.65 1.65 13.02
CA HIS A 103 1.56 0.41 13.78
C HIS A 103 2.57 -0.62 13.29
N GLY A 104 3.86 -0.32 13.47
CA GLY A 104 4.97 -1.15 12.98
C GLY A 104 5.02 -2.55 13.58
N SER A 105 4.47 -2.75 14.79
CA SER A 105 4.40 -4.08 15.40
C SER A 105 3.33 -5.01 14.80
N GLU A 106 2.47 -4.54 13.91
CA GLU A 106 1.44 -5.38 13.27
C GLU A 106 2.06 -6.56 12.53
N ALA A 107 1.54 -7.76 12.82
CA ALA A 107 2.11 -9.00 12.33
C ALA A 107 1.07 -9.89 11.65
N TYR A 108 1.55 -10.83 10.88
CA TYR A 108 0.75 -11.79 10.13
C TYR A 108 0.66 -13.11 10.88
N THR A 109 -0.39 -13.91 10.59
CA THR A 109 -0.45 -15.30 11.03
C THR A 109 0.58 -16.09 10.24
N MET A 110 1.61 -16.58 10.93
CA MET A 110 2.70 -17.32 10.32
C MET A 110 2.35 -18.81 10.15
N PRO A 111 2.98 -19.50 9.18
CA PRO A 111 2.90 -20.94 9.06
C PRO A 111 3.44 -21.64 10.31
N ALA A 112 2.97 -22.87 10.56
CA ALA A 112 3.47 -23.68 11.65
C ALA A 112 4.99 -23.89 11.57
N GLY A 113 5.69 -23.71 12.68
CA GLY A 113 7.15 -23.77 12.76
C GLY A 113 7.88 -22.46 12.39
N GLN A 114 7.14 -21.41 12.05
CA GLN A 114 7.67 -20.08 11.75
C GLN A 114 7.06 -19.00 12.69
N GLU A 115 6.55 -19.44 13.82
CA GLU A 115 5.89 -18.56 14.78
C GLU A 115 6.88 -17.53 15.36
N TYR A 116 6.41 -16.34 15.59
CA TYR A 116 7.13 -15.28 16.30
C TYR A 116 6.73 -15.25 17.78
N THR A 117 7.54 -14.59 18.60
CA THR A 117 7.17 -14.25 19.98
C THR A 117 6.22 -13.06 19.95
N PRO A 118 4.94 -13.21 20.37
CA PRO A 118 3.98 -12.12 20.33
C PRO A 118 4.26 -11.09 21.45
N THR A 119 4.12 -9.81 21.12
CA THR A 119 4.08 -8.70 22.08
C THR A 119 2.66 -8.19 22.33
N GLY A 120 1.69 -8.69 21.58
CA GLY A 120 0.27 -8.40 21.66
C GLY A 120 -0.51 -9.28 20.69
N SER A 121 -1.82 -9.07 20.58
CA SER A 121 -2.67 -9.81 19.64
C SER A 121 -2.26 -9.50 18.21
N PHE A 122 -1.70 -10.49 17.52
CA PHE A 122 -1.15 -10.37 16.15
C PHE A 122 -0.14 -9.22 16.02
N ARG A 123 0.76 -9.10 17.01
CA ARG A 123 1.80 -8.09 17.09
C ARG A 123 3.11 -8.71 17.52
N THR A 124 4.21 -8.20 16.97
CA THR A 124 5.57 -8.54 17.36
C THR A 124 6.53 -7.38 17.05
N ASP A 125 7.57 -7.25 17.85
CA ASP A 125 8.70 -6.35 17.61
C ASP A 125 9.79 -6.96 16.70
N ASN A 126 9.53 -8.18 16.21
CA ASN A 126 10.41 -8.84 15.25
C ASN A 126 10.11 -8.36 13.83
N ASP A 127 10.95 -7.48 13.31
CA ASP A 127 10.83 -6.88 11.97
C ASP A 127 10.76 -7.92 10.82
N ALA A 128 11.22 -9.14 11.03
CA ALA A 128 11.11 -10.19 10.02
C ALA A 128 9.69 -10.75 9.88
N CYS A 129 8.80 -10.47 10.84
CA CYS A 129 7.47 -11.06 10.95
C CYS A 129 6.33 -10.03 11.01
N ASN A 130 6.66 -8.74 10.96
CA ASN A 130 5.69 -7.66 11.03
C ASN A 130 5.65 -6.85 9.73
N VAL A 131 4.86 -5.76 9.71
CA VAL A 131 4.66 -4.93 8.50
C VAL A 131 5.93 -4.20 8.05
N VAL A 132 6.94 -4.03 8.94
CA VAL A 132 8.23 -3.46 8.56
C VAL A 132 8.89 -4.31 7.46
N ARG A 133 8.76 -5.65 7.54
CA ARG A 133 9.24 -6.53 6.47
C ARG A 133 8.57 -6.26 5.13
N VAL A 134 7.28 -5.94 5.13
CA VAL A 134 6.56 -5.55 3.91
C VAL A 134 7.10 -4.23 3.38
N GLY A 135 7.36 -3.27 4.26
CA GLY A 135 8.01 -2.00 3.91
C GLY A 135 9.37 -2.18 3.25
N ASP A 136 10.20 -3.14 3.74
CA ASP A 136 11.49 -3.48 3.12
C ASP A 136 11.31 -3.94 1.66
N GLU A 137 10.34 -4.81 1.40
CA GLU A 137 10.06 -5.32 0.04
C GLU A 137 9.53 -4.22 -0.88
N ILE A 138 8.67 -3.34 -0.37
CA ILE A 138 8.18 -2.17 -1.14
C ILE A 138 9.35 -1.24 -1.48
N ALA A 139 10.21 -0.94 -0.49
CA ALA A 139 11.37 -0.09 -0.70
C ALA A 139 12.34 -0.68 -1.74
N ALA A 140 12.61 -1.98 -1.66
CA ALA A 140 13.43 -2.68 -2.64
C ALA A 140 12.82 -2.61 -4.05
N ALA A 141 11.54 -2.93 -4.18
CA ALA A 141 10.84 -2.93 -5.46
C ALA A 141 10.77 -1.53 -6.12
N LEU A 142 10.62 -0.47 -5.33
CA LEU A 142 10.66 0.91 -5.82
C LEU A 142 12.08 1.31 -6.23
N SER A 143 13.09 0.94 -5.42
CA SER A 143 14.49 1.22 -5.71
C SER A 143 14.98 0.54 -7.00
N GLU A 144 14.55 -0.69 -7.25
CA GLU A 144 14.82 -1.40 -8.52
C GLU A 144 14.26 -0.67 -9.75
N ARG A 145 13.23 0.15 -9.56
CA ARG A 145 12.63 1.01 -10.59
C ARG A 145 13.25 2.41 -10.67
N GLY A 146 14.32 2.64 -9.92
CA GLY A 146 15.03 3.91 -9.89
C GLY A 146 14.35 4.99 -9.05
N ILE A 147 13.40 4.62 -8.18
CA ILE A 147 12.75 5.55 -7.27
C ILE A 147 13.53 5.56 -5.96
N SER A 148 13.99 6.74 -5.53
CA SER A 148 14.69 6.89 -4.25
C SER A 148 13.70 6.88 -3.09
N VAL A 149 13.91 5.95 -2.14
CA VAL A 149 12.99 5.67 -1.03
C VAL A 149 13.71 5.82 0.30
N LEU A 150 13.03 6.41 1.27
CA LEU A 150 13.36 6.31 2.69
C LEU A 150 12.38 5.33 3.33
N HIS A 151 12.88 4.50 4.23
CA HIS A 151 12.06 3.58 5.02
C HIS A 151 12.33 3.83 6.51
N ASP A 152 11.37 4.43 7.19
CA ASP A 152 11.36 4.55 8.64
C ASP A 152 10.89 3.22 9.25
N ARG A 153 11.80 2.54 9.92
CA ARG A 153 11.58 1.23 10.54
C ARG A 153 11.20 1.35 12.02
N THR A 154 10.94 2.56 12.50
CA THR A 154 10.58 2.82 13.89
C THR A 154 9.22 2.18 14.21
N LEU A 155 9.16 1.45 15.32
CA LEU A 155 7.91 0.91 15.84
C LEU A 155 7.21 1.99 16.68
N HIS A 156 6.40 2.83 16.05
CA HIS A 156 5.75 3.97 16.68
C HIS A 156 4.67 3.58 17.70
N ASP A 157 4.19 2.34 17.64
CA ASP A 157 3.20 1.75 18.55
C ASP A 157 3.82 0.99 19.74
N VAL A 158 5.14 1.14 19.95
CA VAL A 158 5.86 0.53 21.08
C VAL A 158 6.55 1.64 21.87
N PRO A 159 6.42 1.69 23.18
CA PRO A 159 5.71 0.74 24.07
C PRO A 159 4.20 1.00 24.20
N ASP A 160 3.69 2.14 23.73
CA ASP A 160 2.27 2.50 23.86
C ASP A 160 1.58 2.55 22.50
N TYR A 161 0.61 1.65 22.33
CA TYR A 161 -0.20 1.56 21.11
C TYR A 161 -0.97 2.85 20.79
N ASN A 162 -1.45 3.57 21.85
CA ASN A 162 -2.31 4.74 21.65
C ASN A 162 -1.53 5.96 21.16
N ASP A 163 -0.21 5.98 21.36
CA ASP A 163 0.66 7.07 20.92
C ASP A 163 1.23 6.86 19.50
N ALA A 164 0.83 5.80 18.83
CA ALA A 164 1.35 5.41 17.51
C ALA A 164 1.23 6.52 16.46
N TYR A 165 0.03 7.09 16.29
CA TYR A 165 -0.19 8.15 15.30
C TYR A 165 0.53 9.47 15.62
N PRO A 166 0.49 10.01 16.86
CA PRO A 166 1.31 11.16 17.21
C PRO A 166 2.80 10.95 16.97
N HIS A 167 3.35 9.78 17.30
CA HIS A 167 4.77 9.48 17.10
C HIS A 167 5.12 9.38 15.62
N SER A 168 4.33 8.67 14.83
CA SER A 168 4.56 8.55 13.39
C SER A 168 4.43 9.89 12.68
N LEU A 169 3.44 10.72 13.06
CA LEU A 169 3.28 12.07 12.51
C LEU A 169 4.53 12.92 12.76
N ALA A 170 5.06 12.93 13.99
CA ALA A 170 6.27 13.68 14.31
C ALA A 170 7.46 13.22 13.43
N SER A 171 7.64 11.90 13.24
CA SER A 171 8.67 11.39 12.33
C SER A 171 8.45 11.83 10.88
N VAL A 172 7.22 11.78 10.38
CA VAL A 172 6.89 12.23 9.03
C VAL A 172 7.22 13.71 8.84
N GLU A 173 6.85 14.56 9.81
CA GLU A 173 7.16 15.99 9.78
C GLU A 173 8.68 16.23 9.74
N ASP A 174 9.46 15.54 10.57
CA ASP A 174 10.93 15.63 10.59
C ASP A 174 11.54 15.19 9.24
N TYR A 175 11.04 14.10 8.66
CA TYR A 175 11.51 13.65 7.33
C TYR A 175 11.15 14.65 6.24
N MET A 176 9.94 15.21 6.24
CA MET A 176 9.51 16.19 5.24
C MET A 176 10.29 17.51 5.34
N GLU A 177 10.65 17.95 6.55
CA GLU A 177 11.51 19.11 6.76
C GLU A 177 12.93 18.85 6.21
N LYS A 178 13.48 17.68 6.49
CA LYS A 178 14.84 17.29 6.09
C LYS A 178 14.96 17.00 4.59
N TYR A 179 13.91 16.44 3.98
CA TYR A 179 13.88 15.99 2.59
C TYR A 179 12.72 16.62 1.81
N PRO A 180 12.85 17.88 1.36
CA PRO A 180 11.81 18.57 0.61
C PRO A 180 11.48 17.94 -0.75
N SER A 181 12.27 16.95 -1.18
CA SER A 181 12.05 16.15 -2.39
C SER A 181 10.99 15.07 -2.21
N LEU A 182 10.54 14.78 -0.98
CA LEU A 182 9.50 13.80 -0.72
C LEU A 182 8.19 14.22 -1.36
N VAL A 183 7.61 13.30 -2.15
CA VAL A 183 6.35 13.47 -2.87
C VAL A 183 5.26 12.58 -2.29
N PHE A 184 5.64 11.39 -1.82
CA PHE A 184 4.73 10.41 -1.25
C PHE A 184 5.15 9.98 0.14
N VAL A 185 4.16 9.84 1.02
CA VAL A 185 4.31 9.16 2.31
C VAL A 185 3.35 7.97 2.30
N LEU A 186 3.89 6.78 2.54
CA LEU A 186 3.15 5.52 2.61
C LEU A 186 3.18 5.03 4.06
N ASP A 187 2.03 5.06 4.74
CA ASP A 187 1.86 4.39 6.03
C ASP A 187 1.38 2.97 5.77
N VAL A 188 2.28 2.00 5.97
CA VAL A 188 2.04 0.60 5.59
C VAL A 188 1.55 -0.18 6.80
N HIS A 189 0.32 -0.67 6.68
CA HIS A 189 -0.37 -1.50 7.65
C HIS A 189 -0.69 -2.88 7.07
N ARG A 190 -1.19 -3.75 7.92
CA ARG A 190 -1.94 -4.94 7.49
C ARG A 190 -3.42 -4.73 7.79
N ASP A 191 -4.26 -5.45 7.06
CA ASP A 191 -5.68 -5.54 7.41
C ASP A 191 -5.97 -6.81 8.23
N ALA A 192 -7.13 -6.85 8.87
CA ALA A 192 -7.64 -8.01 9.58
C ALA A 192 -9.10 -8.23 9.19
N VAL A 193 -9.38 -9.40 8.64
CA VAL A 193 -10.74 -9.75 8.22
C VAL A 193 -11.24 -10.91 9.06
N SER A 194 -12.40 -10.72 9.68
CA SER A 194 -13.09 -11.75 10.44
C SER A 194 -14.59 -11.70 10.18
N ASP A 195 -15.26 -12.84 10.38
CA ASP A 195 -16.71 -12.88 10.43
C ASP A 195 -17.27 -12.46 11.78
N ALA A 196 -18.60 -12.53 11.92
CA ALA A 196 -19.30 -12.18 13.17
C ALA A 196 -18.97 -13.11 14.35
N ASP A 197 -18.48 -14.31 14.07
CA ASP A 197 -18.07 -15.30 15.07
C ASP A 197 -16.59 -15.17 15.44
N GLY A 198 -15.87 -14.22 14.80
CA GLY A 198 -14.45 -13.97 15.05
C GLY A 198 -13.48 -14.89 14.27
N ASN A 199 -13.99 -15.71 13.35
CA ASN A 199 -13.12 -16.51 12.49
C ASN A 199 -12.38 -15.62 11.50
N GLN A 200 -11.07 -15.83 11.40
CA GLN A 200 -10.21 -15.05 10.52
C GLN A 200 -10.17 -15.61 9.11
N TYR A 201 -9.99 -14.71 8.15
CA TYR A 201 -9.87 -15.05 6.73
C TYR A 201 -8.70 -14.29 6.11
N LYS A 202 -8.00 -14.93 5.16
CA LYS A 202 -7.10 -14.25 4.24
C LYS A 202 -7.84 -13.93 2.95
N LEU A 203 -7.69 -12.69 2.49
CA LEU A 203 -8.29 -12.23 1.28
C LEU A 203 -7.38 -12.56 0.10
N VAL A 204 -7.93 -13.19 -0.92
CA VAL A 204 -7.17 -13.60 -2.10
C VAL A 204 -7.89 -13.21 -3.39
N SER A 205 -7.13 -12.99 -4.46
CA SER A 205 -7.68 -12.92 -5.80
C SER A 205 -8.00 -14.33 -6.31
N ALA A 206 -9.08 -14.47 -7.08
CA ALA A 206 -9.37 -15.73 -7.76
C ALA A 206 -8.35 -16.03 -8.88
N GLU A 207 -7.78 -14.98 -9.48
CA GLU A 207 -6.82 -15.06 -10.57
C GLU A 207 -5.40 -15.31 -10.05
N GLU A 208 -5.05 -14.68 -8.91
CA GLU A 208 -3.74 -14.78 -8.27
C GLU A 208 -3.89 -15.09 -6.77
N PRO A 209 -4.15 -16.33 -6.40
CA PRO A 209 -4.47 -16.70 -5.02
C PRO A 209 -3.28 -16.54 -4.04
N HIS A 210 -2.07 -16.35 -4.55
CA HIS A 210 -0.87 -16.12 -3.74
C HIS A 210 -0.47 -14.64 -3.65
N ALA A 211 -1.12 -13.76 -4.42
CA ALA A 211 -0.89 -12.32 -4.32
C ALA A 211 -1.66 -11.73 -3.15
N ALA A 212 -0.99 -10.92 -2.35
CA ALA A 212 -1.64 -10.12 -1.32
C ALA A 212 -2.61 -9.12 -1.95
N GLN A 213 -3.79 -9.01 -1.37
CA GLN A 213 -4.73 -7.95 -1.74
C GLN A 213 -4.31 -6.66 -1.05
N MET A 214 -4.29 -5.55 -1.80
CA MET A 214 -3.96 -4.24 -1.26
C MET A 214 -5.15 -3.30 -1.39
N SER A 215 -5.39 -2.49 -0.37
CA SER A 215 -6.29 -1.36 -0.42
C SER A 215 -5.52 -0.08 -0.11
N PHE A 216 -5.82 0.99 -0.85
CA PHE A 216 -5.30 2.31 -0.57
C PHE A 216 -6.37 3.12 0.15
N ILE A 217 -6.05 3.64 1.33
CA ILE A 217 -6.89 4.55 2.08
C ILE A 217 -6.30 5.94 1.91
N MET A 218 -7.08 6.82 1.28
CA MET A 218 -6.68 8.21 1.06
C MET A 218 -7.46 9.07 2.04
N GLY A 219 -6.74 9.79 2.90
CA GLY A 219 -7.33 10.84 3.71
C GLY A 219 -7.76 12.01 2.84
N ASN A 220 -8.86 12.65 3.20
CA ASN A 220 -9.15 14.00 2.74
C ASN A 220 -8.80 14.99 3.88
N ALA A 221 -8.59 16.25 3.52
CA ALA A 221 -8.48 17.30 4.53
C ALA A 221 -9.76 17.30 5.37
N TYR A 222 -9.64 16.87 6.64
CA TYR A 222 -10.72 16.87 7.59
C TYR A 222 -10.66 18.16 8.40
N ASP A 223 -11.83 18.70 8.81
CA ASP A 223 -11.90 19.91 9.65
C ASP A 223 -10.99 19.77 10.88
N GLY A 224 -9.87 20.46 10.87
CA GLY A 224 -8.86 20.40 11.94
C GLY A 224 -7.43 20.18 11.46
N TRP A 225 -7.23 19.70 10.24
CA TRP A 225 -5.93 19.66 9.59
C TRP A 225 -5.84 20.87 8.67
N GLN A 226 -5.13 21.91 9.10
CA GLN A 226 -4.86 23.05 8.23
C GLN A 226 -3.80 22.66 7.22
N GLU A 227 -4.04 23.04 5.96
CA GLU A 227 -3.13 22.95 4.83
C GLU A 227 -1.77 23.62 5.11
#